data_adc2c911a1488d56d5ea6540d1379bee
#
_entry.id   adc2c911a1488d56d5ea6540d1379bee
#
_cell.length_a   1.000
_cell.length_b   1.000
_cell.length_c   1.000
_cell.angle_alpha   90.00
_cell.angle_beta   90.00
_cell.angle_gamma   90.00
#
_symmetry.space_group_name_H-M   'P 1'
#
loop_
_entity.id
_entity.type
_entity.pdbx_description
1 polymer ?
#
loop_
_entity_poly.entity_id
_entity_poly.type
_entity_poly.pdbx_seq_one_letter_code
_entity_poly.pdbx_strand_id
1 'polypeptide(L)'
;MKIAALNMCVMILFRRKAIALGQKAKLMQERENPGIKTVRPMKDGVIADFNAAEMMIRGFIKQVNSKRRSLFTPNIKMVVGIPSGSTEVEIRAVRDSSEHAGGREVYLIYEPMASALGIGLDVEAPKGNMVVDIGGGTTEIAVISLGGIVCQDSIKVAGDVFTNDIQMYLRQQHNIKVGAITAERIKIAIGAVIPDLDEEPDPYQVTGPNLMTAHPVHASISYQEIAHCLDKSVGRIETGILHVLEQTPPELYSDIVENGIHLAGGGSLLRGLAKRLTEKVSIPFHVADDPLRAVARGTCLALKNTENYTFLMR
;
A
#
# COMPACT_ATOMS: atom_id res chain seq x y z
N MET A 1 -12.52 -6.46 -14.78
CA MET A 1 -11.77 -7.57 -14.18
C MET A 1 -10.64 -6.97 -13.37
N LYS A 2 -10.55 -7.31 -12.09
CA LYS A 2 -9.70 -6.64 -11.10
C LYS A 2 -8.31 -7.27 -11.10
N ILE A 3 -7.27 -6.45 -11.21
CA ILE A 3 -5.90 -6.85 -10.92
C ILE A 3 -5.41 -5.95 -9.78
N ALA A 4 -5.53 -6.46 -8.56
CA ALA A 4 -4.74 -5.92 -7.47
C ALA A 4 -3.33 -6.52 -7.62
N ALA A 5 -2.41 -5.76 -8.14
CA ALA A 5 -1.06 -6.23 -8.39
C ALA A 5 -0.21 -6.02 -7.14
N LEU A 6 0.23 -7.10 -6.54
CA LEU A 6 1.40 -7.05 -5.68
C LEU A 6 2.60 -6.62 -6.53
N ASN A 7 3.27 -5.52 -6.17
CA ASN A 7 4.39 -4.90 -6.87
C ASN A 7 5.64 -5.77 -6.90
N MET A 8 5.53 -7.01 -7.35
CA MET A 8 6.66 -7.92 -7.34
C MET A 8 6.72 -8.75 -8.62
N CYS A 9 7.89 -8.74 -9.26
CA CYS A 9 8.17 -9.53 -10.44
C CYS A 9 9.46 -10.33 -10.21
N VAL A 10 9.46 -11.59 -10.60
CA VAL A 10 10.67 -12.43 -10.63
C VAL A 10 11.18 -12.56 -12.06
N MET A 11 12.44 -12.23 -12.26
CA MET A 11 13.11 -12.28 -13.55
C MET A 11 14.23 -13.33 -13.56
N ILE A 12 14.36 -14.05 -14.68
CA ILE A 12 15.55 -14.87 -14.95
C ILE A 12 16.64 -13.96 -15.51
N LEU A 13 17.76 -13.81 -14.82
CA LEU A 13 18.87 -12.94 -15.20
C LEU A 13 19.43 -13.23 -16.63
N PHE A 14 19.48 -14.49 -17.03
CA PHE A 14 20.05 -14.90 -18.32
C PHE A 14 19.18 -14.55 -19.55
N ARG A 15 17.88 -14.42 -19.40
CA ARG A 15 16.95 -14.24 -20.53
C ARG A 15 16.00 -13.04 -20.39
N ARG A 16 16.12 -12.23 -19.36
CA ARG A 16 15.22 -11.08 -19.07
C ARG A 16 13.73 -11.42 -19.21
N LYS A 17 13.33 -12.62 -18.78
CA LYS A 17 11.95 -13.07 -18.80
C LYS A 17 11.37 -13.08 -17.38
N ALA A 18 10.18 -12.55 -17.23
CA ALA A 18 9.39 -12.74 -16.01
C ALA A 18 8.87 -14.18 -15.95
N ILE A 19 9.23 -14.93 -14.91
CA ILE A 19 8.80 -16.33 -14.71
C ILE A 19 7.65 -16.43 -13.69
N ALA A 20 7.53 -15.46 -12.79
CA ALA A 20 6.45 -15.37 -11.84
C ALA A 20 6.10 -13.91 -11.55
N LEU A 21 4.85 -13.65 -11.20
CA LEU A 21 4.31 -12.32 -10.88
C LEU A 21 3.44 -12.38 -9.63
N GLY A 22 3.34 -11.26 -8.89
CA GLY A 22 2.48 -11.12 -7.73
C GLY A 22 2.85 -12.09 -6.62
N GLN A 23 1.87 -12.77 -6.02
CA GLN A 23 2.07 -13.68 -4.90
C GLN A 23 3.07 -14.81 -5.19
N LYS A 24 3.06 -15.34 -6.42
CA LYS A 24 4.03 -16.37 -6.80
C LYS A 24 5.45 -15.86 -6.77
N ALA A 25 5.68 -14.63 -7.21
CA ALA A 25 6.97 -13.97 -7.13
C ALA A 25 7.39 -13.70 -5.66
N LYS A 26 6.44 -13.25 -4.82
CA LYS A 26 6.67 -13.01 -3.39
C LYS A 26 7.14 -14.27 -2.66
N LEU A 27 6.64 -15.46 -3.00
CA LEU A 27 7.09 -16.72 -2.41
C LEU A 27 8.54 -17.08 -2.76
N MET A 28 9.09 -16.50 -3.83
CA MET A 28 10.47 -16.75 -4.28
C MET A 28 11.47 -15.73 -3.71
N GLN A 29 10.99 -14.64 -3.14
CA GLN A 29 11.82 -13.62 -2.50
C GLN A 29 12.66 -14.22 -1.37
N GLU A 30 13.93 -13.79 -1.27
CA GLU A 30 14.92 -14.29 -0.30
C GLU A 30 15.24 -15.81 -0.41
N ARG A 31 14.81 -16.45 -1.54
CA ARG A 31 15.11 -17.85 -1.87
C ARG A 31 15.76 -17.98 -3.25
N GLU A 32 16.41 -16.92 -3.65
CA GLU A 32 17.00 -16.72 -4.98
C GLU A 32 18.28 -17.54 -5.13
N ASN A 33 18.65 -17.81 -6.37
CA ASN A 33 19.92 -18.37 -6.76
C ASN A 33 20.56 -17.50 -7.86
N PRO A 34 21.82 -17.72 -8.27
CA PRO A 34 22.49 -16.87 -9.26
C PRO A 34 21.77 -16.71 -10.61
N GLY A 35 20.88 -17.64 -10.97
CA GLY A 35 20.10 -17.59 -12.21
C GLY A 35 18.72 -16.94 -12.09
N ILE A 36 18.27 -16.63 -10.86
CA ILE A 36 16.93 -16.09 -10.58
C ILE A 36 17.05 -14.91 -9.63
N LYS A 37 16.48 -13.78 -9.99
CA LYS A 37 16.43 -12.59 -9.14
C LYS A 37 14.99 -12.10 -8.97
N THR A 38 14.60 -11.80 -7.75
CA THR A 38 13.36 -11.11 -7.43
C THR A 38 13.56 -9.61 -7.58
N VAL A 39 12.67 -8.96 -8.32
CA VAL A 39 12.69 -7.51 -8.54
C VAL A 39 11.38 -6.93 -8.05
N ARG A 40 11.45 -5.84 -7.29
CA ARG A 40 10.31 -4.97 -6.96
C ARG A 40 10.34 -3.78 -7.91
N PRO A 41 9.47 -3.79 -8.95
CA PRO A 41 9.48 -2.73 -9.97
C PRO A 41 9.13 -1.37 -9.42
N MET A 42 8.31 -1.35 -8.38
CA MET A 42 7.90 -0.14 -7.68
C MET A 42 8.40 -0.16 -6.24
N LYS A 43 8.89 0.97 -5.78
CA LYS A 43 9.36 1.20 -4.42
C LYS A 43 8.93 2.59 -3.97
N ASP A 44 8.49 2.72 -2.73
CA ASP A 44 8.06 3.99 -2.14
C ASP A 44 7.04 4.76 -3.02
N GLY A 45 6.12 4.01 -3.64
CA GLY A 45 5.08 4.56 -4.52
C GLY A 45 5.50 4.88 -5.95
N VAL A 46 6.80 4.78 -6.29
CA VAL A 46 7.34 5.17 -7.61
C VAL A 46 7.93 3.99 -8.37
N ILE A 47 8.06 4.14 -9.70
CA ILE A 47 8.74 3.14 -10.54
C ILE A 47 10.25 3.20 -10.30
N ALA A 48 10.79 2.14 -9.69
CA ALA A 48 12.23 1.98 -9.46
C ALA A 48 12.93 1.27 -10.63
N ASP A 49 12.22 0.44 -11.39
CA ASP A 49 12.72 -0.25 -12.57
C ASP A 49 11.64 -0.27 -13.64
N PHE A 50 11.82 0.58 -14.66
CA PHE A 50 10.87 0.77 -15.76
C PHE A 50 10.63 -0.52 -16.56
N ASN A 51 11.71 -1.25 -16.90
CA ASN A 51 11.61 -2.48 -17.67
C ASN A 51 10.87 -3.57 -16.90
N ALA A 52 11.15 -3.68 -15.61
CA ALA A 52 10.46 -4.64 -14.75
C ALA A 52 8.98 -4.27 -14.54
N ALA A 53 8.65 -2.97 -14.43
CA ALA A 53 7.27 -2.48 -14.33
C ALA A 53 6.49 -2.80 -15.61
N GLU A 54 7.04 -2.51 -16.78
CA GLU A 54 6.43 -2.83 -18.07
C GLU A 54 6.19 -4.35 -18.22
N MET A 55 7.19 -5.17 -17.89
CA MET A 55 7.04 -6.62 -17.93
C MET A 55 5.99 -7.15 -16.97
N MET A 56 5.89 -6.55 -15.78
CA MET A 56 4.88 -6.89 -14.80
C MET A 56 3.48 -6.58 -15.33
N ILE A 57 3.25 -5.37 -15.86
CA ILE A 57 1.96 -4.94 -16.41
C ILE A 57 1.58 -5.85 -17.60
N ARG A 58 2.49 -6.08 -18.54
CA ARG A 58 2.28 -7.01 -19.66
C ARG A 58 1.91 -8.41 -19.20
N GLY A 59 2.59 -8.90 -18.16
CA GLY A 59 2.32 -10.21 -17.61
C GLY A 59 0.93 -10.32 -16.99
N PHE A 60 0.47 -9.29 -16.27
CA PHE A 60 -0.89 -9.23 -15.74
C PHE A 60 -1.94 -9.14 -16.85
N ILE A 61 -1.71 -8.32 -17.86
CA ILE A 61 -2.58 -8.25 -19.04
C ILE A 61 -2.72 -9.63 -19.68
N LYS A 62 -1.60 -10.34 -19.86
CA LYS A 62 -1.59 -11.69 -20.43
C LYS A 62 -2.37 -12.69 -19.57
N GLN A 63 -2.21 -12.66 -18.24
CA GLN A 63 -2.97 -13.52 -17.33
C GLN A 63 -4.47 -13.28 -17.43
N VAL A 64 -4.86 -12.00 -17.56
CA VAL A 64 -6.24 -11.58 -17.74
C VAL A 64 -6.82 -12.08 -19.05
N ASN A 65 -6.08 -11.88 -20.14
CA ASN A 65 -6.53 -12.23 -21.49
C ASN A 65 -6.44 -13.74 -21.79
N SER A 66 -5.62 -14.51 -21.07
CA SER A 66 -5.48 -15.94 -21.25
C SER A 66 -6.78 -16.72 -21.11
N LYS A 67 -7.76 -16.18 -20.42
CA LYS A 67 -9.12 -16.74 -20.27
C LYS A 67 -10.06 -16.37 -21.42
N ARG A 68 -9.66 -15.49 -22.33
CA ARG A 68 -10.46 -15.06 -23.48
C ARG A 68 -9.84 -15.62 -24.76
N ARG A 69 -10.53 -16.51 -25.44
CA ARG A 69 -10.22 -16.91 -26.82
C ARG A 69 -10.71 -15.82 -27.78
N SER A 70 -9.91 -14.77 -27.96
CA SER A 70 -10.20 -13.73 -28.98
C SER A 70 -9.12 -13.78 -30.06
N LEU A 71 -9.55 -13.75 -31.31
CA LEU A 71 -8.68 -13.66 -32.50
C LEU A 71 -8.15 -12.23 -32.73
N PHE A 72 -8.71 -11.23 -32.05
CA PHE A 72 -8.31 -9.82 -32.19
C PHE A 72 -7.60 -9.36 -30.92
N THR A 73 -6.57 -8.51 -31.09
CA THR A 73 -5.94 -7.77 -29.98
C THR A 73 -6.97 -6.81 -29.39
N PRO A 74 -7.37 -6.98 -28.12
CA PRO A 74 -8.38 -6.12 -27.53
C PRO A 74 -7.84 -4.70 -27.36
N ASN A 75 -8.71 -3.71 -27.59
CA ASN A 75 -8.44 -2.35 -27.17
C ASN A 75 -8.46 -2.31 -25.64
N ILE A 76 -7.31 -2.03 -24.99
CA ILE A 76 -7.18 -2.10 -23.55
C ILE A 76 -7.29 -0.70 -22.97
N LYS A 77 -8.36 -0.47 -22.21
CA LYS A 77 -8.57 0.73 -21.40
C LYS A 77 -8.10 0.44 -19.97
N MET A 78 -7.29 1.32 -19.41
CA MET A 78 -6.70 1.17 -18.07
C MET A 78 -6.96 2.38 -17.21
N VAL A 79 -7.15 2.16 -15.91
CA VAL A 79 -7.02 3.18 -14.86
C VAL A 79 -5.92 2.71 -13.92
N VAL A 80 -4.95 3.57 -13.65
CA VAL A 80 -3.79 3.28 -12.81
C VAL A 80 -3.76 4.25 -11.64
N GLY A 81 -3.66 3.72 -10.41
CA GLY A 81 -3.47 4.52 -9.21
C GLY A 81 -2.04 5.04 -9.13
N ILE A 82 -1.88 6.28 -8.72
CA ILE A 82 -0.61 6.94 -8.46
C ILE A 82 -0.65 7.63 -7.09
N PRO A 83 0.45 7.67 -6.33
CA PRO A 83 0.54 8.44 -5.10
C PRO A 83 0.22 9.92 -5.35
N SER A 84 -0.40 10.57 -4.37
CA SER A 84 -0.78 11.98 -4.49
C SER A 84 0.43 12.93 -4.54
N GLY A 85 1.55 12.52 -3.94
CA GLY A 85 2.83 13.25 -3.99
C GLY A 85 3.72 12.96 -5.21
N SER A 86 3.19 12.30 -6.26
CA SER A 86 3.97 11.97 -7.46
C SER A 86 4.36 13.20 -8.25
N THR A 87 5.63 13.26 -8.68
CA THR A 87 6.13 14.29 -9.59
C THR A 87 5.61 14.07 -11.02
N GLU A 88 5.64 15.12 -11.84
CA GLU A 88 5.23 15.01 -13.26
C GLU A 88 6.04 13.96 -14.04
N VAL A 89 7.32 13.79 -13.69
CA VAL A 89 8.20 12.79 -14.30
C VAL A 89 7.74 11.38 -13.93
N GLU A 90 7.39 11.14 -12.67
CA GLU A 90 6.87 9.86 -12.19
C GLU A 90 5.51 9.54 -12.80
N ILE A 91 4.62 10.54 -12.89
CA ILE A 91 3.31 10.43 -13.55
C ILE A 91 3.48 10.01 -15.01
N ARG A 92 4.39 10.68 -15.74
CA ARG A 92 4.72 10.34 -17.13
C ARG A 92 5.30 8.93 -17.24
N ALA A 93 6.22 8.54 -16.36
CA ALA A 93 6.80 7.20 -16.36
C ALA A 93 5.76 6.09 -16.14
N VAL A 94 4.76 6.31 -15.29
CA VAL A 94 3.64 5.36 -15.09
C VAL A 94 2.78 5.26 -16.35
N ARG A 95 2.46 6.39 -16.97
CA ARG A 95 1.70 6.44 -18.23
C ARG A 95 2.43 5.70 -19.34
N ASP A 96 3.69 6.06 -19.60
CA ASP A 96 4.51 5.45 -20.65
C ASP A 96 4.65 3.94 -20.45
N SER A 97 4.91 3.49 -19.20
CA SER A 97 4.97 2.06 -18.87
C SER A 97 3.67 1.33 -19.18
N SER A 98 2.54 1.97 -18.91
CA SER A 98 1.20 1.40 -19.12
C SER A 98 0.86 1.31 -20.62
N GLU A 99 1.21 2.35 -21.40
CA GLU A 99 1.03 2.39 -22.85
C GLU A 99 1.95 1.37 -23.53
N HIS A 100 3.24 1.32 -23.17
CA HIS A 100 4.18 0.32 -23.69
C HIS A 100 3.77 -1.12 -23.34
N ALA A 101 3.11 -1.31 -22.21
CA ALA A 101 2.56 -2.61 -21.83
C ALA A 101 1.32 -3.03 -22.64
N GLY A 102 0.76 -2.12 -23.47
CA GLY A 102 -0.36 -2.38 -24.37
C GLY A 102 -1.66 -1.66 -24.02
N GLY A 103 -1.63 -0.69 -23.09
CA GLY A 103 -2.75 0.22 -22.84
C GLY A 103 -2.95 1.17 -24.03
N ARG A 104 -4.17 1.23 -24.57
CA ARG A 104 -4.52 2.19 -25.63
C ARG A 104 -5.15 3.47 -25.08
N GLU A 105 -5.91 3.32 -24.02
CA GLU A 105 -6.50 4.43 -23.27
C GLU A 105 -6.04 4.27 -21.82
N VAL A 106 -5.12 5.12 -21.37
CA VAL A 106 -4.57 5.10 -20.04
C VAL A 106 -5.06 6.34 -19.28
N TYR A 107 -5.74 6.11 -18.18
CA TYR A 107 -6.17 7.11 -17.23
C TYR A 107 -5.41 6.92 -15.93
N LEU A 108 -5.07 8.00 -15.27
CA LEU A 108 -4.45 7.99 -13.96
C LEU A 108 -5.41 8.56 -12.92
N ILE A 109 -5.33 8.05 -11.71
CA ILE A 109 -6.12 8.50 -10.56
C ILE A 109 -5.22 8.53 -9.34
N TYR A 110 -5.33 9.57 -8.51
CA TYR A 110 -4.64 9.58 -7.23
C TYR A 110 -5.14 8.48 -6.30
N GLU A 111 -4.22 7.78 -5.63
CA GLU A 111 -4.54 6.64 -4.74
C GLU A 111 -5.56 7.01 -3.66
N PRO A 112 -5.48 8.16 -2.95
CA PRO A 112 -6.49 8.51 -1.97
C PRO A 112 -7.88 8.73 -2.57
N MET A 113 -7.99 9.29 -3.78
CA MET A 113 -9.26 9.40 -4.49
C MET A 113 -9.82 8.03 -4.88
N ALA A 114 -8.95 7.15 -5.38
CA ALA A 114 -9.33 5.77 -5.67
C ALA A 114 -9.75 5.02 -4.41
N SER A 115 -9.04 5.24 -3.29
CA SER A 115 -9.36 4.64 -2.00
C SER A 115 -10.74 5.08 -1.51
N ALA A 116 -11.04 6.38 -1.55
CA ALA A 116 -12.33 6.95 -1.20
C ALA A 116 -13.49 6.33 -2.00
N LEU A 117 -13.36 6.27 -3.33
CA LEU A 117 -14.32 5.57 -4.19
C LEU A 117 -14.48 4.10 -3.81
N GLY A 118 -13.36 3.43 -3.52
CA GLY A 118 -13.32 2.00 -3.24
C GLY A 118 -13.97 1.59 -1.94
N ILE A 119 -13.99 2.48 -0.95
CA ILE A 119 -14.69 2.30 0.33
C ILE A 119 -16.13 2.82 0.31
N GLY A 120 -16.54 3.43 -0.81
CA GLY A 120 -17.94 3.84 -1.03
C GLY A 120 -18.26 5.26 -0.60
N LEU A 121 -17.27 6.15 -0.41
CA LEU A 121 -17.52 7.55 -0.13
C LEU A 121 -18.05 8.26 -1.38
N ASP A 122 -19.00 9.18 -1.17
CA ASP A 122 -19.46 10.09 -2.20
C ASP A 122 -18.44 11.23 -2.35
N VAL A 123 -17.50 11.05 -3.29
CA VAL A 123 -16.42 12.00 -3.53
C VAL A 123 -16.87 13.26 -4.25
N GLU A 124 -18.04 13.23 -4.89
CA GLU A 124 -18.61 14.36 -5.66
C GLU A 124 -19.50 15.26 -4.81
N ALA A 125 -19.92 14.79 -3.62
CA ALA A 125 -20.71 15.57 -2.70
C ALA A 125 -19.97 16.84 -2.20
N PRO A 126 -20.70 17.93 -1.91
CA PRO A 126 -20.14 19.13 -1.29
C PRO A 126 -19.94 18.93 0.22
N LYS A 127 -19.16 17.90 0.59
CA LYS A 127 -18.82 17.50 1.96
C LYS A 127 -17.35 17.13 2.06
N GLY A 128 -16.74 17.45 3.21
CA GLY A 128 -15.37 17.04 3.51
C GLY A 128 -15.29 15.55 3.86
N ASN A 129 -14.57 14.78 3.04
CA ASN A 129 -14.24 13.40 3.33
C ASN A 129 -12.72 13.26 3.51
N MET A 130 -12.27 12.79 4.65
CA MET A 130 -10.84 12.54 4.89
C MET A 130 -10.55 11.04 4.82
N VAL A 131 -9.53 10.70 4.03
CA VAL A 131 -9.04 9.32 3.85
C VAL A 131 -7.57 9.26 4.19
N VAL A 132 -7.17 8.23 4.93
CA VAL A 132 -5.78 7.87 5.22
C VAL A 132 -5.56 6.45 4.69
N ASP A 133 -4.83 6.34 3.60
CA ASP A 133 -4.49 5.06 2.97
C ASP A 133 -3.06 4.66 3.33
N ILE A 134 -2.91 3.68 4.20
CA ILE A 134 -1.61 3.18 4.65
C ILE A 134 -1.24 1.95 3.81
N GLY A 135 -0.53 2.21 2.72
CA GLY A 135 -0.14 1.20 1.75
C GLY A 135 1.09 0.38 2.14
N GLY A 136 1.84 -0.07 1.13
CA GLY A 136 3.12 -0.76 1.33
C GLY A 136 4.29 0.19 1.45
N GLY A 137 4.42 1.16 0.55
CA GLY A 137 5.54 2.12 0.46
C GLY A 137 5.20 3.50 1.01
N THR A 138 3.96 3.97 0.84
CA THR A 138 3.50 5.29 1.23
C THR A 138 2.23 5.24 2.07
N THR A 139 2.03 6.27 2.87
CA THR A 139 0.75 6.62 3.48
C THR A 139 0.26 7.88 2.81
N GLU A 140 -0.90 7.79 2.17
CA GLU A 140 -1.58 8.88 1.49
C GLU A 140 -2.67 9.43 2.40
N ILE A 141 -2.64 10.73 2.64
CA ILE A 141 -3.60 11.44 3.49
C ILE A 141 -4.24 12.51 2.62
N ALA A 142 -5.55 12.51 2.48
CA ALA A 142 -6.23 13.51 1.66
C ALA A 142 -7.61 13.88 2.20
N VAL A 143 -7.96 15.15 2.05
CA VAL A 143 -9.32 15.67 2.19
C VAL A 143 -9.91 15.87 0.79
N ILE A 144 -11.05 15.28 0.56
CA ILE A 144 -11.74 15.21 -0.74
C ILE A 144 -13.10 15.89 -0.62
N SER A 145 -13.43 16.73 -1.58
CA SER A 145 -14.74 17.36 -1.72
C SER A 145 -15.00 17.75 -3.17
N LEU A 146 -16.25 17.71 -3.63
CA LEU A 146 -16.68 18.15 -4.99
C LEU A 146 -15.84 17.53 -6.12
N GLY A 147 -15.47 16.25 -5.99
CA GLY A 147 -14.66 15.52 -6.97
C GLY A 147 -13.20 15.94 -7.04
N GLY A 148 -12.70 16.72 -6.06
CA GLY A 148 -11.33 17.20 -6.00
C GLY A 148 -10.63 16.88 -4.68
N ILE A 149 -9.30 16.85 -4.71
CA ILE A 149 -8.48 16.83 -3.51
C ILE A 149 -8.25 18.27 -3.07
N VAL A 150 -8.67 18.61 -1.84
CA VAL A 150 -8.57 19.97 -1.29
C VAL A 150 -7.21 20.20 -0.63
N CYS A 151 -6.80 19.25 0.22
CA CYS A 151 -5.47 19.21 0.83
C CYS A 151 -5.01 17.77 0.96
N GLN A 152 -3.70 17.55 0.94
CA GLN A 152 -3.11 16.22 0.95
C GLN A 152 -1.69 16.23 1.48
N ASP A 153 -1.25 15.07 1.97
CA ASP A 153 0.15 14.75 2.24
C ASP A 153 0.45 13.31 1.84
N SER A 154 1.68 13.05 1.41
CA SER A 154 2.17 11.72 1.03
C SER A 154 3.47 11.45 1.76
N ILE A 155 3.44 10.54 2.73
CA ILE A 155 4.59 10.21 3.57
C ILE A 155 5.12 8.82 3.26
N LYS A 156 6.48 8.72 3.15
CA LYS A 156 7.18 7.46 2.89
C LYS A 156 7.36 6.65 4.20
N VAL A 157 6.25 6.46 4.92
CA VAL A 157 6.14 5.60 6.10
C VAL A 157 4.90 4.74 5.94
N ALA A 158 5.08 3.44 5.76
CA ALA A 158 3.99 2.50 5.53
C ALA A 158 4.45 1.05 5.83
N GLY A 159 3.78 0.07 5.30
CA GLY A 159 4.00 -1.34 5.56
C GLY A 159 5.44 -1.83 5.43
N ASP A 160 6.21 -1.30 4.47
CA ASP A 160 7.63 -1.68 4.27
C ASP A 160 8.53 -1.13 5.37
N VAL A 161 8.26 0.10 5.84
CA VAL A 161 8.97 0.70 6.99
C VAL A 161 8.68 -0.11 8.24
N PHE A 162 7.43 -0.44 8.52
CA PHE A 162 7.06 -1.29 9.68
C PHE A 162 7.76 -2.65 9.64
N THR A 163 7.85 -3.27 8.46
CA THR A 163 8.57 -4.54 8.29
C THR A 163 10.05 -4.39 8.60
N ASN A 164 10.68 -3.30 8.14
CA ASN A 164 12.08 -3.00 8.41
C ASN A 164 12.33 -2.71 9.90
N ASP A 165 11.45 -1.96 10.55
CA ASP A 165 11.53 -1.65 11.98
C ASP A 165 11.52 -2.94 12.80
N ILE A 166 10.63 -3.90 12.47
CA ILE A 166 10.57 -5.21 13.12
C ILE A 166 11.87 -6.01 12.89
N GLN A 167 12.43 -5.99 11.66
CA GLN A 167 13.71 -6.64 11.39
C GLN A 167 14.85 -6.06 12.25
N MET A 168 14.89 -4.73 12.34
CA MET A 168 15.90 -4.03 13.12
C MET A 168 15.73 -4.28 14.63
N TYR A 169 14.49 -4.28 15.11
CA TYR A 169 14.16 -4.58 16.49
C TYR A 169 14.64 -5.98 16.89
N LEU A 170 14.29 -7.01 16.11
CA LEU A 170 14.71 -8.39 16.37
C LEU A 170 16.24 -8.54 16.35
N ARG A 171 16.89 -7.81 15.45
CA ARG A 171 18.35 -7.78 15.39
C ARG A 171 18.99 -7.18 16.64
N GLN A 172 18.42 -6.07 17.14
CA GLN A 172 18.99 -5.30 18.25
C GLN A 172 18.65 -5.89 19.61
N GLN A 173 17.40 -6.33 19.82
CA GLN A 173 16.92 -6.78 21.12
C GLN A 173 17.09 -8.29 21.34
N HIS A 174 16.93 -9.08 20.27
CA HIS A 174 16.99 -10.54 20.36
C HIS A 174 18.25 -11.14 19.74
N ASN A 175 19.12 -10.34 19.12
CA ASN A 175 20.30 -10.81 18.37
C ASN A 175 19.96 -11.86 17.28
N ILE A 176 18.76 -11.81 16.73
CA ILE A 176 18.28 -12.75 15.72
C ILE A 176 18.24 -12.07 14.36
N LYS A 177 18.76 -12.72 13.33
CA LYS A 177 18.62 -12.29 11.95
C LYS A 177 17.39 -12.93 11.33
N VAL A 178 16.45 -12.11 10.87
CA VAL A 178 15.28 -12.55 10.10
C VAL A 178 15.22 -11.86 8.75
N GLY A 179 14.63 -12.54 7.76
CA GLY A 179 14.35 -11.95 6.46
C GLY A 179 13.09 -11.06 6.49
N ALA A 180 12.91 -10.23 5.44
CA ALA A 180 11.76 -9.34 5.31
C ALA A 180 10.43 -10.12 5.29
N ILE A 181 10.40 -11.31 4.69
CA ILE A 181 9.20 -12.17 4.67
C ILE A 181 8.80 -12.58 6.09
N THR A 182 9.76 -12.94 6.93
CA THR A 182 9.49 -13.35 8.32
C THR A 182 9.01 -12.14 9.14
N ALA A 183 9.67 -10.99 9.02
CA ALA A 183 9.24 -9.76 9.70
C ALA A 183 7.83 -9.33 9.27
N GLU A 184 7.51 -9.45 7.98
CA GLU A 184 6.14 -9.17 7.50
C GLU A 184 5.11 -10.16 8.07
N ARG A 185 5.46 -11.44 8.22
CA ARG A 185 4.58 -12.42 8.89
C ARG A 185 4.34 -12.07 10.35
N ILE A 186 5.37 -11.64 11.08
CA ILE A 186 5.25 -11.17 12.47
C ILE A 186 4.30 -9.97 12.51
N LYS A 187 4.53 -8.97 11.65
CA LYS A 187 3.65 -7.80 11.52
C LYS A 187 2.19 -8.18 11.30
N ILE A 188 1.91 -9.11 10.40
CA ILE A 188 0.53 -9.55 10.10
C ILE A 188 -0.07 -10.33 11.28
N ALA A 189 0.71 -11.18 11.92
CA ALA A 189 0.24 -12.05 13.00
C ALA A 189 -0.04 -11.29 14.30
N ILE A 190 0.92 -10.46 14.75
CA ILE A 190 0.88 -9.80 16.06
C ILE A 190 1.12 -8.29 16.00
N GLY A 191 1.08 -7.66 14.82
CA GLY A 191 1.29 -6.22 14.65
C GLY A 191 0.26 -5.41 15.43
N ALA A 192 0.75 -4.59 16.36
CA ALA A 192 -0.03 -3.71 17.19
C ALA A 192 0.69 -2.36 17.32
N VAL A 193 -0.04 -1.32 17.72
CA VAL A 193 0.49 0.03 17.91
C VAL A 193 0.13 0.63 19.28
N ILE A 194 -0.56 -0.14 20.12
CA ILE A 194 -0.84 0.16 21.53
C ILE A 194 -0.49 -1.06 22.37
N PRO A 195 -0.06 -0.87 23.64
CA PRO A 195 0.29 -1.97 24.52
C PRO A 195 -0.90 -2.70 25.14
N ASP A 196 -2.07 -2.03 25.20
CA ASP A 196 -3.28 -2.55 25.85
C ASP A 196 -4.36 -2.82 24.81
N LEU A 197 -4.41 -4.07 24.32
CA LEU A 197 -5.42 -4.55 23.42
C LEU A 197 -6.53 -5.30 24.17
N ASP A 198 -7.77 -5.11 23.74
CA ASP A 198 -8.91 -5.86 24.30
C ASP A 198 -8.82 -7.37 23.97
N GLU A 199 -8.27 -7.69 22.81
CA GLU A 199 -7.99 -9.06 22.37
C GLU A 199 -6.48 -9.21 22.08
N GLU A 200 -5.79 -9.88 22.99
CA GLU A 200 -4.34 -10.09 22.88
C GLU A 200 -4.02 -11.28 21.95
N PRO A 201 -3.20 -11.09 20.91
CA PRO A 201 -2.72 -12.20 20.11
C PRO A 201 -1.66 -13.01 20.86
N ASP A 202 -1.64 -14.32 20.60
CA ASP A 202 -0.58 -15.19 21.13
C ASP A 202 0.80 -14.72 20.65
N PRO A 203 1.84 -14.83 21.50
CA PRO A 203 3.21 -14.48 21.12
C PRO A 203 3.70 -15.25 19.90
N TYR A 204 4.38 -14.57 18.99
CA TYR A 204 4.89 -15.17 17.76
C TYR A 204 6.24 -15.86 18.01
N GLN A 205 6.31 -17.15 17.69
CA GLN A 205 7.56 -17.91 17.78
C GLN A 205 8.41 -17.68 16.53
N VAL A 206 9.61 -17.14 16.72
CA VAL A 206 10.55 -16.89 15.63
C VAL A 206 11.82 -17.71 15.83
N THR A 207 12.34 -18.23 14.72
CA THR A 207 13.64 -18.94 14.69
C THR A 207 14.54 -18.28 13.66
N GLY A 208 15.77 -18.04 14.03
CA GLY A 208 16.77 -17.48 13.13
C GLY A 208 18.20 -17.72 13.65
N PRO A 209 19.22 -17.46 12.85
CA PRO A 209 20.60 -17.51 13.31
C PRO A 209 20.89 -16.36 14.26
N ASN A 210 21.57 -16.65 15.34
CA ASN A 210 22.16 -15.65 16.23
C ASN A 210 23.26 -14.88 15.49
N LEU A 211 23.25 -13.56 15.60
CA LEU A 211 24.16 -12.68 14.87
C LEU A 211 25.63 -12.84 15.27
N MET A 212 25.88 -13.27 16.50
CA MET A 212 27.25 -13.40 17.06
C MET A 212 27.82 -14.80 16.84
N THR A 213 26.98 -15.83 17.03
CA THR A 213 27.44 -17.23 17.08
C THR A 213 27.02 -18.05 15.85
N ALA A 214 26.15 -17.51 15.01
CA ALA A 214 25.48 -18.17 13.90
C ALA A 214 24.65 -19.43 14.30
N HIS A 215 24.54 -19.75 15.57
CA HIS A 215 23.74 -20.87 16.06
C HIS A 215 22.25 -20.53 15.92
N PRO A 216 21.36 -21.51 15.70
CA PRO A 216 19.92 -21.29 15.70
C PRO A 216 19.45 -20.84 17.09
N VAL A 217 18.63 -19.82 17.11
CA VAL A 217 17.99 -19.26 18.32
C VAL A 217 16.48 -19.21 18.10
N HIS A 218 15.75 -19.50 19.16
CA HIS A 218 14.30 -19.38 19.24
C HIS A 218 13.95 -18.23 20.18
N ALA A 219 13.03 -17.38 19.77
CA ALA A 219 12.50 -16.31 20.61
C ALA A 219 10.98 -16.25 20.48
N SER A 220 10.34 -15.87 21.57
CA SER A 220 8.91 -15.58 21.63
C SER A 220 8.74 -14.06 21.65
N ILE A 221 8.06 -13.54 20.65
CA ILE A 221 7.87 -12.09 20.44
C ILE A 221 6.44 -11.73 20.80
N SER A 222 6.27 -10.78 21.70
CA SER A 222 4.95 -10.29 22.12
C SER A 222 4.47 -9.15 21.21
N TYR A 223 3.16 -8.90 21.20
CA TYR A 223 2.59 -7.76 20.47
C TYR A 223 2.98 -6.41 21.12
N GLN A 224 3.22 -6.39 22.45
CA GLN A 224 3.69 -5.21 23.15
C GLN A 224 5.08 -4.77 22.64
N GLU A 225 5.98 -5.74 22.42
CA GLU A 225 7.27 -5.44 21.81
C GLU A 225 7.11 -4.83 20.41
N ILE A 226 6.18 -5.34 19.62
CA ILE A 226 5.89 -4.80 18.28
C ILE A 226 5.27 -3.42 18.38
N ALA A 227 4.37 -3.18 19.32
CA ALA A 227 3.78 -1.85 19.54
C ALA A 227 4.86 -0.81 19.89
N HIS A 228 5.80 -1.17 20.76
CA HIS A 228 6.95 -0.32 21.10
C HIS A 228 7.87 -0.10 19.88
N CYS A 229 8.13 -1.15 19.11
CA CYS A 229 8.96 -1.09 17.90
C CYS A 229 8.40 -0.11 16.86
N LEU A 230 7.09 -0.10 16.65
CA LEU A 230 6.43 0.70 15.62
C LEU A 230 6.08 2.13 16.06
N ASP A 231 6.24 2.47 17.32
CA ASP A 231 5.80 3.73 17.92
C ASP A 231 6.29 4.96 17.16
N LYS A 232 7.59 5.01 16.86
CA LYS A 232 8.20 6.13 16.13
C LYS A 232 7.65 6.28 14.70
N SER A 233 7.45 5.19 14.01
CA SER A 233 6.95 5.19 12.63
C SER A 233 5.47 5.57 12.57
N VAL A 234 4.66 5.10 13.51
CA VAL A 234 3.25 5.51 13.65
C VAL A 234 3.13 6.98 14.03
N GLY A 235 3.98 7.49 14.93
CA GLY A 235 4.02 8.91 15.30
C GLY A 235 4.26 9.85 14.10
N ARG A 236 4.97 9.39 13.07
CA ARG A 236 5.13 10.17 11.82
C ARG A 236 3.82 10.22 11.02
N ILE A 237 3.03 9.15 11.02
CA ILE A 237 1.70 9.14 10.39
C ILE A 237 0.77 10.09 11.15
N GLU A 238 0.78 10.06 12.49
CA GLU A 238 0.01 10.98 13.33
C GLU A 238 0.33 12.44 12.98
N THR A 239 1.62 12.76 12.83
CA THR A 239 2.06 14.11 12.46
C THR A 239 1.55 14.52 11.07
N GLY A 240 1.59 13.63 10.08
CA GLY A 240 1.05 13.90 8.74
C GLY A 240 -0.46 14.13 8.75
N ILE A 241 -1.20 13.35 9.54
CA ILE A 241 -2.65 13.53 9.69
C ILE A 241 -2.96 14.91 10.26
N LEU A 242 -2.28 15.30 11.34
CA LEU A 242 -2.47 16.63 11.95
C LEU A 242 -2.11 17.74 10.98
N HIS A 243 -1.03 17.59 10.22
CA HIS A 243 -0.62 18.58 9.21
C HIS A 243 -1.69 18.80 8.12
N VAL A 244 -2.32 17.74 7.63
CA VAL A 244 -3.43 17.86 6.65
C VAL A 244 -4.65 18.50 7.28
N LEU A 245 -4.99 18.15 8.52
CA LEU A 245 -6.10 18.76 9.25
C LEU A 245 -5.89 20.26 9.48
N GLU A 246 -4.67 20.70 9.78
CA GLU A 246 -4.32 22.12 9.94
C GLU A 246 -4.53 22.92 8.66
N GLN A 247 -4.37 22.29 7.48
CA GLN A 247 -4.57 22.93 6.17
C GLN A 247 -6.04 22.84 5.70
N THR A 248 -6.87 22.09 6.39
CA THR A 248 -8.25 21.84 5.98
C THR A 248 -9.13 23.07 6.22
N PRO A 249 -9.90 23.55 5.22
CA PRO A 249 -10.86 24.62 5.39
C PRO A 249 -11.87 24.32 6.50
N PRO A 250 -12.28 25.33 7.31
CA PRO A 250 -13.12 25.12 8.49
C PRO A 250 -14.42 24.35 8.23
N GLU A 251 -15.09 24.61 7.09
CA GLU A 251 -16.36 23.95 6.75
C GLU A 251 -16.15 22.44 6.51
N LEU A 252 -15.07 22.08 5.77
CA LEU A 252 -14.73 20.67 5.53
C LEU A 252 -14.19 19.99 6.79
N TYR A 253 -13.52 20.75 7.67
CA TYR A 253 -13.08 20.23 8.95
C TYR A 253 -14.28 19.84 9.84
N SER A 254 -15.32 20.64 9.84
CA SER A 254 -16.57 20.34 10.56
C SER A 254 -17.21 19.05 10.05
N ASP A 255 -17.25 18.85 8.73
CA ASP A 255 -17.74 17.62 8.12
C ASP A 255 -16.91 16.39 8.56
N ILE A 256 -15.58 16.54 8.61
CA ILE A 256 -14.66 15.46 9.02
C ILE A 256 -14.86 15.10 10.51
N VAL A 257 -15.09 16.09 11.36
CA VAL A 257 -15.40 15.84 12.80
C VAL A 257 -16.69 15.05 12.95
N GLU A 258 -17.70 15.35 12.14
CA GLU A 258 -19.00 14.66 12.18
C GLU A 258 -18.93 13.25 11.58
N ASN A 259 -18.28 13.10 10.43
CA ASN A 259 -18.27 11.84 9.67
C ASN A 259 -17.11 10.90 10.05
N GLY A 260 -16.09 11.41 10.75
CA GLY A 260 -14.86 10.70 11.05
C GLY A 260 -13.87 10.62 9.88
N ILE A 261 -12.72 10.02 10.13
CA ILE A 261 -11.63 9.81 9.17
C ILE A 261 -11.60 8.34 8.76
N HIS A 262 -11.53 8.08 7.46
CA HIS A 262 -11.58 6.73 6.93
C HIS A 262 -10.17 6.17 6.69
N LEU A 263 -9.92 4.97 7.27
CA LEU A 263 -8.66 4.24 7.13
C LEU A 263 -8.76 3.19 6.03
N ALA A 264 -7.82 3.22 5.11
CA ALA A 264 -7.66 2.24 4.03
C ALA A 264 -6.21 1.72 3.98
N GLY A 265 -5.95 0.80 3.04
CA GLY A 265 -4.65 0.14 2.90
C GLY A 265 -4.38 -0.94 3.93
N GLY A 266 -3.34 -1.73 3.69
CA GLY A 266 -3.00 -2.87 4.55
C GLY A 266 -2.48 -2.49 5.94
N GLY A 267 -1.89 -1.29 6.07
CA GLY A 267 -1.39 -0.77 7.33
C GLY A 267 -2.50 -0.41 8.33
N SER A 268 -3.71 -0.11 7.84
CA SER A 268 -4.88 0.17 8.69
C SER A 268 -5.32 -1.03 9.53
N LEU A 269 -4.85 -2.23 9.18
CA LEU A 269 -5.13 -3.47 9.90
C LEU A 269 -4.22 -3.71 11.12
N LEU A 270 -3.27 -2.82 11.40
CA LEU A 270 -2.50 -2.87 12.64
C LEU A 270 -3.43 -2.72 13.85
N ARG A 271 -3.30 -3.64 14.80
CA ARG A 271 -4.17 -3.68 15.99
C ARG A 271 -4.02 -2.41 16.81
N GLY A 272 -5.14 -1.84 17.20
CA GLY A 272 -5.19 -0.63 18.01
C GLY A 272 -4.93 0.67 17.23
N LEU A 273 -4.70 0.64 15.92
CA LEU A 273 -4.35 1.84 15.15
C LEU A 273 -5.49 2.86 15.15
N ALA A 274 -6.71 2.46 14.84
CA ALA A 274 -7.86 3.37 14.85
C ALA A 274 -8.08 3.99 16.24
N LYS A 275 -7.97 3.20 17.31
CA LYS A 275 -8.07 3.67 18.69
C LYS A 275 -7.00 4.71 19.00
N ARG A 276 -5.74 4.41 18.71
CA ARG A 276 -4.60 5.32 18.94
C ARG A 276 -4.75 6.64 18.18
N LEU A 277 -5.13 6.57 16.91
CA LEU A 277 -5.34 7.77 16.09
C LEU A 277 -6.55 8.59 16.60
N THR A 278 -7.64 7.94 16.98
CA THR A 278 -8.80 8.60 17.57
C THR A 278 -8.43 9.34 18.87
N GLU A 279 -7.67 8.70 19.74
CA GLU A 279 -7.21 9.33 21.00
C GLU A 279 -6.27 10.52 20.72
N LYS A 280 -5.41 10.41 19.69
CA LYS A 280 -4.44 11.45 19.35
C LYS A 280 -5.07 12.67 18.70
N VAL A 281 -6.05 12.46 17.80
CA VAL A 281 -6.63 13.50 16.95
C VAL A 281 -7.96 14.02 17.51
N SER A 282 -8.60 13.26 18.40
CA SER A 282 -9.94 13.51 18.94
C SER A 282 -11.05 13.53 17.87
N ILE A 283 -10.84 12.83 16.77
CA ILE A 283 -11.81 12.58 15.70
C ILE A 283 -11.91 11.06 15.51
N PRO A 284 -13.12 10.47 15.36
CA PRO A 284 -13.26 9.04 15.13
C PRO A 284 -12.55 8.56 13.86
N PHE A 285 -11.88 7.40 13.94
CA PHE A 285 -11.28 6.72 12.79
C PHE A 285 -12.01 5.43 12.49
N HIS A 286 -12.40 5.24 11.24
CA HIS A 286 -13.15 4.09 10.74
C HIS A 286 -12.31 3.27 9.78
N VAL A 287 -12.02 2.02 10.14
CA VAL A 287 -11.34 1.08 9.23
C VAL A 287 -12.34 0.58 8.21
N ALA A 288 -11.99 0.64 6.93
CA ALA A 288 -12.83 0.12 5.85
C ALA A 288 -12.99 -1.40 5.94
N ASP A 289 -14.13 -1.96 5.49
CA ASP A 289 -14.41 -3.40 5.52
C ASP A 289 -13.37 -4.26 4.80
N ASP A 290 -12.82 -3.78 3.69
CA ASP A 290 -11.76 -4.46 2.91
C ASP A 290 -10.68 -3.44 2.51
N PRO A 291 -9.88 -2.98 3.49
CA PRO A 291 -8.96 -1.87 3.26
C PRO A 291 -7.83 -2.22 2.29
N LEU A 292 -7.41 -3.50 2.25
CA LEU A 292 -6.39 -3.98 1.31
C LEU A 292 -6.77 -3.82 -0.16
N ARG A 293 -8.06 -3.77 -0.47
CA ARG A 293 -8.55 -3.68 -1.85
C ARG A 293 -9.23 -2.36 -2.16
N ALA A 294 -9.19 -1.38 -1.28
CA ALA A 294 -9.85 -0.10 -1.45
C ALA A 294 -9.44 0.58 -2.77
N VAL A 295 -8.15 0.82 -2.99
CA VAL A 295 -7.62 1.40 -4.24
C VAL A 295 -8.01 0.59 -5.47
N ALA A 296 -7.89 -0.74 -5.41
CA ALA A 296 -8.23 -1.62 -6.54
C ALA A 296 -9.74 -1.62 -6.86
N ARG A 297 -10.60 -1.47 -5.86
CA ARG A 297 -12.05 -1.32 -6.05
C ARG A 297 -12.38 0.03 -6.65
N GLY A 298 -11.75 1.11 -6.15
CA GLY A 298 -11.95 2.45 -6.66
C GLY A 298 -11.47 2.62 -8.09
N THR A 299 -10.27 2.14 -8.43
CA THR A 299 -9.80 2.15 -9.84
C THR A 299 -10.72 1.34 -10.75
N CYS A 300 -11.32 0.26 -10.25
CA CYS A 300 -12.31 -0.52 -11.01
C CYS A 300 -13.63 0.26 -11.22
N LEU A 301 -14.08 1.04 -10.25
CA LEU A 301 -15.24 1.92 -10.38
C LEU A 301 -14.93 3.06 -11.35
N ALA A 302 -13.79 3.69 -11.23
CA ALA A 302 -13.32 4.73 -12.14
C ALA A 302 -13.21 4.23 -13.60
N LEU A 303 -12.72 3.01 -13.81
CA LEU A 303 -12.64 2.40 -15.15
C LEU A 303 -14.03 2.23 -15.81
N LYS A 304 -15.06 2.00 -15.02
CA LYS A 304 -16.43 1.87 -15.54
C LYS A 304 -17.08 3.20 -15.87
N ASN A 305 -16.59 4.28 -15.29
CA ASN A 305 -17.21 5.62 -15.33
C ASN A 305 -16.22 6.70 -15.82
N THR A 306 -15.29 6.34 -16.71
CA THR A 306 -14.23 7.25 -17.18
C THR A 306 -14.75 8.52 -17.88
N GLU A 307 -15.98 8.53 -18.35
CA GLU A 307 -16.59 9.69 -19.00
C GLU A 307 -17.23 10.65 -18.00
N ASN A 308 -17.58 10.15 -16.82
CA ASN A 308 -18.29 10.93 -15.79
C ASN A 308 -17.32 11.56 -14.78
N TYR A 309 -16.17 10.93 -14.52
CA TYR A 309 -15.24 11.41 -13.50
C TYR A 309 -14.22 12.39 -14.07
N THR A 310 -14.36 13.67 -13.75
CA THR A 310 -13.50 14.77 -14.22
C THR A 310 -12.11 14.77 -13.58
N PHE A 311 -11.92 14.09 -12.46
CA PHE A 311 -10.64 13.98 -11.76
C PHE A 311 -9.69 12.91 -12.34
N LEU A 312 -10.11 12.21 -13.39
CA LEU A 312 -9.23 11.28 -14.10
C LEU A 312 -8.30 12.03 -15.04
N MET A 313 -7.00 11.83 -14.88
CA MET A 313 -5.97 12.44 -15.72
C MET A 313 -5.74 11.57 -16.96
N ARG A 314 -5.77 12.20 -18.14
CA ARG A 314 -5.41 11.58 -19.41
C ARG A 314 -3.97 11.81 -19.78
#